data_54cb1a91af94e7e5d80efb4a8d34c5e2
#
_entry.id   54cb1a91af94e7e5d80efb4a8d34c5e2
#
_cell.length_a   1.000
_cell.length_b   1.000
_cell.length_c   1.000
_cell.angle_alpha   90.00
_cell.angle_beta   90.00
_cell.angle_gamma   90.00
#
_symmetry.space_group_name_H-M   'P 1'
#
loop_
_entity.id
_entity.type
_entity.pdbx_description
1 polymer ?
#
loop_
_entity_poly.entity_id
_entity_poly.type
_entity_poly.pdbx_seq_one_letter_code
_entity_poly.pdbx_strand_id
1 'polypeptide(L)'
;IFVSQSGETADTYAALDLCNKNKMKTCAVVNVIESSIARDSNFVLPIHCGPEIGVASTKAFLGQILVLYILALKLGSLRKEIEKKEYQEKIKDLKALPGLIEKTLLHDNDIQAISSTFNKAKGSMFLGRGYSYPIALEGALKLKELSYVHAEGYPVVSYTHLTLPTKDGGGVG
;
A
#
# COMPACT_ATOMS: atom_id res chain seq x y z
N ILE A 1 -3.36 -10.57 -12.24
CA ILE A 1 -2.19 -9.76 -11.83
C ILE A 1 -1.74 -10.25 -10.47
N PHE A 2 -0.44 -10.53 -10.32
CA PHE A 2 0.20 -11.02 -9.10
C PHE A 2 1.16 -9.95 -8.60
N VAL A 3 1.01 -9.55 -7.34
CA VAL A 3 1.82 -8.48 -6.74
C VAL A 3 2.64 -9.08 -5.62
N SER A 4 3.96 -8.95 -5.71
CA SER A 4 4.88 -9.45 -4.69
C SER A 4 6.17 -8.63 -4.71
N GLN A 5 6.72 -8.28 -3.56
CA GLN A 5 8.00 -7.57 -3.52
C GLN A 5 9.14 -8.51 -3.94
N SER A 6 9.27 -9.66 -3.27
CA SER A 6 10.32 -10.65 -3.54
C SER A 6 10.05 -11.50 -4.77
N GLY A 7 8.78 -11.67 -5.15
CA GLY A 7 8.37 -12.63 -6.17
C GLY A 7 8.52 -14.11 -5.76
N GLU A 8 8.69 -14.38 -4.45
CA GLU A 8 8.86 -15.73 -3.89
C GLU A 8 7.78 -16.06 -2.84
N THR A 9 6.70 -15.26 -2.76
CA THR A 9 5.61 -15.48 -1.81
C THR A 9 4.84 -16.75 -2.17
N ALA A 10 4.88 -17.76 -1.32
CA ALA A 10 4.35 -19.09 -1.60
C ALA A 10 2.87 -19.10 -2.01
N ASP A 11 2.01 -18.39 -1.26
CA ASP A 11 0.58 -18.33 -1.56
C ASP A 11 0.30 -17.62 -2.90
N THR A 12 1.05 -16.56 -3.19
CA THR A 12 0.95 -15.83 -4.47
C THR A 12 1.40 -16.71 -5.62
N TYR A 13 2.46 -17.49 -5.43
CA TYR A 13 2.96 -18.43 -6.42
C TYR A 13 1.96 -19.56 -6.68
N ALA A 14 1.36 -20.12 -5.63
CA ALA A 14 0.33 -21.15 -5.77
C ALA A 14 -0.88 -20.66 -6.60
N ALA A 15 -1.30 -19.42 -6.40
CA ALA A 15 -2.35 -18.80 -7.19
C ALA A 15 -1.94 -18.58 -8.66
N LEU A 16 -0.68 -18.20 -8.91
CA LEU A 16 -0.12 -18.09 -10.26
C LEU A 16 -0.10 -19.44 -10.98
N ASP A 17 0.39 -20.49 -10.30
CA ASP A 17 0.44 -21.86 -10.86
C ASP A 17 -0.96 -22.34 -11.25
N LEU A 18 -1.97 -22.08 -10.40
CA LEU A 18 -3.36 -22.41 -10.73
C LEU A 18 -3.85 -21.67 -11.98
N CYS A 19 -3.52 -20.39 -12.14
CA CYS A 19 -3.87 -19.62 -13.33
C CYS A 19 -3.18 -20.17 -14.59
N ASN A 20 -1.89 -20.53 -14.48
CA ASN A 20 -1.12 -21.09 -15.58
C ASN A 20 -1.65 -22.47 -16.02
N LYS A 21 -2.02 -23.35 -15.07
CA LYS A 21 -2.69 -24.63 -15.35
C LYS A 21 -4.00 -24.44 -16.10
N ASN A 22 -4.71 -23.35 -15.82
CA ASN A 22 -5.95 -22.99 -16.53
C ASN A 22 -5.71 -22.15 -17.79
N LYS A 23 -4.44 -22.02 -18.26
CA LYS A 23 -4.05 -21.28 -19.47
C LYS A 23 -4.50 -19.80 -19.47
N MET A 24 -4.62 -19.20 -18.29
CA MET A 24 -4.95 -17.79 -18.14
C MET A 24 -3.71 -16.92 -18.42
N LYS A 25 -3.92 -15.73 -18.96
CA LYS A 25 -2.84 -14.74 -19.10
C LYS A 25 -2.53 -14.13 -17.75
N THR A 26 -1.25 -14.12 -17.41
CA THR A 26 -0.75 -13.68 -16.10
C THR A 26 0.21 -12.51 -16.24
N CYS A 27 0.21 -11.63 -15.24
CA CYS A 27 1.11 -10.49 -15.16
C CYS A 27 1.62 -10.35 -13.73
N ALA A 28 2.93 -10.30 -13.55
CA ALA A 28 3.59 -10.07 -12.27
C ALA A 28 3.98 -8.61 -12.10
N VAL A 29 3.72 -8.05 -10.93
CA VAL A 29 4.26 -6.77 -10.45
C VAL A 29 5.23 -7.10 -9.33
N VAL A 30 6.52 -7.08 -9.61
CA VAL A 30 7.57 -7.56 -8.70
C VAL A 30 8.78 -6.65 -8.67
N ASN A 31 9.53 -6.67 -7.57
CA ASN A 31 10.80 -5.95 -7.49
C ASN A 31 11.98 -6.80 -7.94
N VAL A 32 11.92 -8.13 -7.73
CA VAL A 32 12.95 -9.08 -8.14
C VAL A 32 12.52 -9.77 -9.42
N ILE A 33 13.11 -9.34 -10.55
CA ILE A 33 12.71 -9.81 -11.88
C ILE A 33 13.19 -11.25 -12.19
N GLU A 34 14.15 -11.76 -11.44
CA GLU A 34 14.64 -13.13 -11.54
C GLU A 34 13.85 -14.12 -10.66
N SER A 35 12.83 -13.64 -9.96
CA SER A 35 12.02 -14.45 -9.05
C SER A 35 11.15 -15.49 -9.75
N SER A 36 10.70 -16.49 -8.99
CA SER A 36 9.83 -17.55 -9.49
C SER A 36 8.52 -17.01 -10.07
N ILE A 37 7.87 -16.06 -9.38
CA ILE A 37 6.64 -15.42 -9.87
C ILE A 37 6.89 -14.67 -11.18
N ALA A 38 8.04 -13.99 -11.31
CA ALA A 38 8.38 -13.29 -12.55
C ALA A 38 8.61 -14.26 -13.71
N ARG A 39 9.41 -15.31 -13.49
CA ARG A 39 9.74 -16.29 -14.53
C ARG A 39 8.52 -17.02 -15.08
N ASP A 40 7.57 -17.34 -14.22
CA ASP A 40 6.41 -18.14 -14.58
C ASP A 40 5.20 -17.31 -15.01
N SER A 41 5.31 -15.97 -15.02
CA SER A 41 4.30 -15.06 -15.53
C SER A 41 4.48 -14.75 -17.02
N ASN A 42 3.37 -14.54 -17.75
CA ASN A 42 3.44 -14.16 -19.17
C ASN A 42 4.00 -12.75 -19.38
N PHE A 43 3.77 -11.85 -18.42
CA PHE A 43 4.24 -10.46 -18.45
C PHE A 43 4.80 -10.09 -17.08
N VAL A 44 5.81 -9.23 -17.08
CA VAL A 44 6.42 -8.71 -15.85
C VAL A 44 6.46 -7.18 -15.90
N LEU A 45 6.01 -6.56 -14.84
CA LEU A 45 6.09 -5.13 -14.59
C LEU A 45 7.02 -4.92 -13.39
N PRO A 46 8.27 -4.54 -13.62
CA PRO A 46 9.23 -4.36 -12.53
C PRO A 46 8.95 -3.07 -11.75
N ILE A 47 9.14 -3.12 -10.43
CA ILE A 47 8.93 -1.99 -9.52
C ILE A 47 10.16 -1.06 -9.50
N HIS A 48 11.37 -1.61 -9.68
CA HIS A 48 12.65 -0.89 -9.66
C HIS A 48 12.95 -0.12 -8.36
N CYS A 49 12.53 -0.64 -7.21
CA CYS A 49 12.78 -0.01 -5.91
C CYS A 49 14.17 -0.32 -5.33
N GLY A 50 14.98 -1.12 -6.01
CA GLY A 50 16.24 -1.64 -5.47
C GLY A 50 16.02 -2.61 -4.31
N PRO A 51 17.10 -3.08 -3.65
CA PRO A 51 16.98 -4.02 -2.53
C PRO A 51 16.25 -3.38 -1.34
N GLU A 52 15.34 -4.13 -0.72
CA GLU A 52 14.67 -3.75 0.51
C GLU A 52 15.32 -4.51 1.65
N ILE A 53 15.93 -3.78 2.61
CA ILE A 53 16.74 -4.36 3.69
C ILE A 53 15.89 -4.53 4.95
N GLY A 54 14.89 -3.66 5.15
CA GLY A 54 13.99 -3.71 6.30
C GLY A 54 12.98 -4.86 6.19
N VAL A 55 12.53 -5.36 7.34
CA VAL A 55 11.48 -6.39 7.40
C VAL A 55 10.15 -5.85 6.87
N ALA A 56 9.81 -4.62 7.27
CA ALA A 56 8.58 -3.98 6.81
C ALA A 56 8.77 -3.35 5.42
N SER A 57 7.92 -3.72 4.48
CA SER A 57 7.91 -3.13 3.14
C SER A 57 7.48 -1.66 3.21
N THR A 58 8.26 -0.76 2.64
CA THR A 58 7.99 0.69 2.60
C THR A 58 8.03 1.21 1.18
N LYS A 59 9.23 1.39 0.62
CA LYS A 59 9.41 1.89 -0.75
C LYS A 59 8.82 0.94 -1.80
N ALA A 60 8.89 -0.38 -1.59
CA ALA A 60 8.31 -1.34 -2.51
C ALA A 60 6.78 -1.27 -2.53
N PHE A 61 6.13 -1.05 -1.39
CA PHE A 61 4.68 -0.79 -1.33
C PHE A 61 4.28 0.42 -2.19
N LEU A 62 4.99 1.54 -2.02
CA LEU A 62 4.74 2.74 -2.84
C LEU A 62 5.00 2.47 -4.34
N GLY A 63 6.08 1.75 -4.65
CA GLY A 63 6.41 1.36 -6.02
C GLY A 63 5.37 0.46 -6.66
N GLN A 64 4.80 -0.49 -5.91
CA GLN A 64 3.69 -1.34 -6.36
C GLN A 64 2.45 -0.52 -6.70
N ILE A 65 2.04 0.40 -5.81
CA ILE A 65 0.91 1.30 -6.08
C ILE A 65 1.17 2.12 -7.34
N LEU A 66 2.38 2.66 -7.49
CA LEU A 66 2.75 3.48 -8.64
C LEU A 66 2.67 2.69 -9.95
N VAL A 67 3.22 1.48 -9.99
CA VAL A 67 3.17 0.62 -11.18
C VAL A 67 1.73 0.24 -11.54
N LEU A 68 0.91 -0.12 -10.55
CA LEU A 68 -0.50 -0.43 -10.77
C LEU A 68 -1.29 0.79 -11.24
N TYR A 69 -1.00 1.98 -10.72
CA TYR A 69 -1.62 3.22 -11.17
C TYR A 69 -1.25 3.55 -12.61
N ILE A 70 0.03 3.43 -12.99
CA ILE A 70 0.49 3.61 -14.37
C ILE A 70 -0.20 2.61 -15.31
N LEU A 71 -0.30 1.36 -14.89
CA LEU A 71 -1.03 0.33 -15.65
C LEU A 71 -2.50 0.71 -15.85
N ALA A 72 -3.18 1.14 -14.79
CA ALA A 72 -4.58 1.57 -14.86
C ALA A 72 -4.77 2.77 -15.79
N LEU A 73 -3.91 3.79 -15.70
CA LEU A 73 -3.93 4.94 -16.61
C LEU A 73 -3.73 4.51 -18.08
N LYS A 74 -2.76 3.61 -18.32
CA LYS A 74 -2.51 3.12 -19.68
C LYS A 74 -3.69 2.34 -20.23
N LEU A 75 -4.27 1.45 -19.44
CA LEU A 75 -5.45 0.68 -19.84
C LEU A 75 -6.67 1.58 -20.07
N GLY A 76 -6.92 2.54 -19.19
CA GLY A 76 -8.00 3.52 -19.34
C GLY A 76 -7.86 4.35 -20.63
N SER A 77 -6.63 4.79 -20.94
CA SER A 77 -6.34 5.51 -22.19
C SER A 77 -6.55 4.63 -23.42
N LEU A 78 -6.10 3.37 -23.41
CA LEU A 78 -6.28 2.43 -24.53
C LEU A 78 -7.75 2.08 -24.77
N ARG A 79 -8.53 2.00 -23.71
CA ARG A 79 -9.98 1.74 -23.75
C ARG A 79 -10.82 2.99 -24.04
N LYS A 80 -10.18 4.16 -24.14
CA LYS A 80 -10.82 5.47 -24.32
C LYS A 80 -11.76 5.88 -23.18
N GLU A 81 -11.52 5.35 -21.99
CA GLU A 81 -12.23 5.72 -20.74
C GLU A 81 -11.66 6.97 -20.09
N ILE A 82 -10.44 7.38 -20.49
CA ILE A 82 -9.75 8.58 -20.01
C ILE A 82 -9.42 9.44 -21.23
N GLU A 83 -9.78 10.71 -21.18
CA GLU A 83 -9.44 11.66 -22.23
C GLU A 83 -7.93 11.92 -22.30
N LYS A 84 -7.43 12.21 -23.50
CA LYS A 84 -6.00 12.46 -23.74
C LYS A 84 -5.45 13.58 -22.83
N LYS A 85 -6.23 14.63 -22.61
CA LYS A 85 -5.83 15.75 -21.75
C LYS A 85 -5.67 15.30 -20.30
N GLU A 86 -6.66 14.60 -19.78
CA GLU A 86 -6.63 14.04 -18.41
C GLU A 86 -5.45 13.08 -18.23
N TYR A 87 -5.23 12.18 -19.20
CA TYR A 87 -4.08 11.27 -19.17
C TYR A 87 -2.75 12.04 -19.05
N GLN A 88 -2.58 13.12 -19.84
CA GLN A 88 -1.37 13.93 -19.81
C GLN A 88 -1.18 14.66 -18.47
N GLU A 89 -2.26 15.17 -17.87
CA GLU A 89 -2.24 15.80 -16.55
C GLU A 89 -1.81 14.78 -15.48
N LYS A 90 -2.37 13.58 -15.47
CA LYS A 90 -1.98 12.51 -14.54
C LYS A 90 -0.51 12.10 -14.70
N ILE A 91 0.01 12.03 -15.92
CA ILE A 91 1.44 11.75 -16.16
C ILE A 91 2.32 12.90 -15.65
N LYS A 92 1.87 14.15 -15.76
CA LYS A 92 2.59 15.31 -15.19
C LYS A 92 2.63 15.23 -13.67
N ASP A 93 1.52 14.89 -13.02
CA ASP A 93 1.44 14.70 -11.56
C ASP A 93 2.40 13.60 -11.10
N LEU A 94 2.45 12.46 -11.82
CA LEU A 94 3.39 11.38 -11.53
C LEU A 94 4.85 11.81 -11.60
N LYS A 95 5.20 12.66 -12.57
CA LYS A 95 6.57 13.21 -12.69
C LYS A 95 6.93 14.16 -11.56
N ALA A 96 5.95 14.79 -10.91
CA ALA A 96 6.17 15.65 -9.76
C ALA A 96 6.29 14.87 -8.44
N LEU A 97 5.89 13.60 -8.40
CA LEU A 97 5.84 12.76 -7.19
C LEU A 97 7.19 12.69 -6.45
N PRO A 98 8.36 12.52 -7.08
CA PRO A 98 9.64 12.49 -6.35
C PRO A 98 9.86 13.72 -5.47
N GLY A 99 9.62 14.91 -6.02
CA GLY A 99 9.76 16.16 -5.25
C GLY A 99 8.74 16.31 -4.12
N LEU A 100 7.55 15.70 -4.23
CA LEU A 100 6.58 15.64 -3.15
C LEU A 100 7.04 14.69 -2.04
N ILE A 101 7.62 13.55 -2.40
CA ILE A 101 8.20 12.59 -1.45
C ILE A 101 9.35 13.24 -0.68
N GLU A 102 10.28 13.93 -1.38
CA GLU A 102 11.37 14.65 -0.74
C GLU A 102 10.86 15.67 0.28
N LYS A 103 9.85 16.46 -0.07
CA LYS A 103 9.23 17.42 0.87
C LYS A 103 8.59 16.72 2.08
N THR A 104 7.94 15.58 1.87
CA THR A 104 7.32 14.81 2.96
C THR A 104 8.37 14.28 3.93
N LEU A 105 9.52 13.84 3.42
CA LEU A 105 10.62 13.36 4.25
C LEU A 105 11.27 14.45 5.14
N LEU A 106 11.07 15.74 4.81
CA LEU A 106 11.52 16.84 5.66
C LEU A 106 10.76 16.95 7.01
N HIS A 107 9.60 16.27 7.14
CA HIS A 107 8.82 16.23 8.38
C HIS A 107 9.31 15.17 9.39
N ASP A 108 10.48 14.58 9.18
CA ASP A 108 11.00 13.53 10.06
C ASP A 108 11.10 13.98 11.53
N ASN A 109 11.61 15.19 11.77
CA ASN A 109 11.72 15.76 13.12
C ASN A 109 10.34 15.97 13.77
N ASP A 110 9.34 16.40 13.02
CA ASP A 110 7.97 16.61 13.53
C ASP A 110 7.36 15.26 13.92
N ILE A 111 7.55 14.24 13.08
CA ILE A 111 7.09 12.88 13.34
C ILE A 111 7.79 12.29 14.57
N GLN A 112 9.09 12.51 14.73
CA GLN A 112 9.84 12.06 15.89
C GLN A 112 9.32 12.70 17.18
N ALA A 113 9.02 14.00 17.16
CA ALA A 113 8.43 14.70 18.31
C ALA A 113 7.06 14.12 18.69
N ILE A 114 6.20 13.85 17.71
CA ILE A 114 4.89 13.24 17.91
C ILE A 114 5.04 11.81 18.41
N SER A 115 5.97 11.02 17.88
CA SER A 115 6.15 9.61 18.22
C SER A 115 6.42 9.40 19.70
N SER A 116 7.05 10.36 20.36
CA SER A 116 7.30 10.32 21.80
C SER A 116 6.01 10.24 22.64
N THR A 117 4.91 10.83 22.15
CA THR A 117 3.61 10.80 22.82
C THR A 117 2.96 9.42 22.74
N PHE A 118 3.28 8.64 21.69
CA PHE A 118 2.76 7.30 21.47
C PHE A 118 3.53 6.20 22.22
N ASN A 119 4.69 6.51 22.79
CA ASN A 119 5.55 5.52 23.45
C ASN A 119 4.86 4.76 24.58
N LYS A 120 3.82 5.36 25.21
CA LYS A 120 3.02 4.73 26.26
C LYS A 120 1.66 4.22 25.79
N ALA A 121 1.36 4.36 24.51
CA ALA A 121 0.08 3.92 23.95
C ALA A 121 -0.01 2.38 23.97
N LYS A 122 -1.14 1.86 24.45
CA LYS A 122 -1.43 0.42 24.42
C LYS A 122 -1.98 -0.06 23.09
N GLY A 123 -2.39 0.86 22.23
CA GLY A 123 -2.93 0.59 20.92
C GLY A 123 -3.13 1.88 20.12
N SER A 124 -3.29 1.73 18.82
CA SER A 124 -3.50 2.83 17.88
C SER A 124 -4.58 2.51 16.87
N MET A 125 -5.35 3.51 16.48
CA MET A 125 -6.35 3.40 15.43
C MET A 125 -5.94 4.26 14.24
N PHE A 126 -5.92 3.65 13.06
CA PHE A 126 -5.69 4.31 11.80
C PHE A 126 -7.01 4.49 11.07
N LEU A 127 -7.39 5.72 10.79
CA LEU A 127 -8.68 6.04 10.19
C LEU A 127 -8.48 6.52 8.76
N GLY A 128 -9.19 5.91 7.81
CA GLY A 128 -9.12 6.29 6.41
C GLY A 128 -10.48 6.27 5.73
N ARG A 129 -10.73 7.27 4.84
CA ARG A 129 -11.96 7.33 4.04
C ARG A 129 -11.63 7.13 2.57
N GLY A 130 -12.47 6.36 1.85
CA GLY A 130 -12.29 6.11 0.43
C GLY A 130 -10.89 5.54 0.13
N TYR A 131 -10.12 6.19 -0.72
CA TYR A 131 -8.77 5.76 -1.08
C TYR A 131 -7.75 5.82 0.06
N SER A 132 -8.04 6.56 1.14
CA SER A 132 -7.18 6.60 2.33
C SER A 132 -7.39 5.40 3.25
N TYR A 133 -8.45 4.61 3.08
CA TYR A 133 -8.68 3.44 3.93
C TYR A 133 -7.63 2.34 3.73
N PRO A 134 -7.29 1.91 2.51
CA PRO A 134 -6.16 0.99 2.30
C PRO A 134 -4.83 1.51 2.87
N ILE A 135 -4.59 2.81 2.82
CA ILE A 135 -3.40 3.43 3.41
C ILE A 135 -3.43 3.35 4.94
N ALA A 136 -4.60 3.53 5.55
CA ALA A 136 -4.78 3.36 6.99
C ALA A 136 -4.51 1.90 7.43
N LEU A 137 -4.95 0.91 6.64
CA LEU A 137 -4.65 -0.50 6.88
C LEU A 137 -3.14 -0.78 6.82
N GLU A 138 -2.46 -0.24 5.81
CA GLU A 138 -1.01 -0.39 5.66
C GLU A 138 -0.25 0.30 6.80
N GLY A 139 -0.67 1.51 7.21
CA GLY A 139 -0.09 2.20 8.37
C GLY A 139 -0.24 1.40 9.66
N ALA A 140 -1.41 0.82 9.91
CA ALA A 140 -1.65 -0.06 11.05
C ALA A 140 -0.76 -1.32 11.00
N LEU A 141 -0.61 -1.91 9.82
CA LEU A 141 0.27 -3.07 9.61
C LEU A 141 1.73 -2.71 9.92
N LYS A 142 2.23 -1.58 9.40
CA LYS A 142 3.61 -1.13 9.65
C LYS A 142 3.86 -0.90 11.14
N LEU A 143 2.93 -0.29 11.86
CA LEU A 143 3.08 -0.09 13.29
C LEU A 143 3.14 -1.43 14.05
N LYS A 144 2.27 -2.39 13.72
CA LYS A 144 2.30 -3.73 14.32
C LYS A 144 3.60 -4.46 14.06
N GLU A 145 4.08 -4.45 12.81
CA GLU A 145 5.29 -5.17 12.40
C GLU A 145 6.55 -4.63 13.08
N LEU A 146 6.63 -3.31 13.28
CA LEU A 146 7.85 -2.65 13.75
C LEU A 146 7.89 -2.44 15.26
N SER A 147 6.74 -2.21 15.90
CA SER A 147 6.69 -1.81 17.31
C SER A 147 6.00 -2.82 18.22
N TYR A 148 5.33 -3.83 17.64
CA TYR A 148 4.46 -4.76 18.37
C TYR A 148 3.29 -4.08 19.12
N VAL A 149 3.04 -2.79 18.86
CA VAL A 149 1.87 -2.09 19.39
C VAL A 149 0.65 -2.54 18.62
N HIS A 150 -0.44 -2.87 19.33
CA HIS A 150 -1.70 -3.18 18.69
C HIS A 150 -2.19 -1.99 17.85
N ALA A 151 -2.45 -2.22 16.58
CA ALA A 151 -2.90 -1.18 15.66
C ALA A 151 -3.90 -1.74 14.65
N GLU A 152 -4.98 -1.00 14.39
CA GLU A 152 -5.99 -1.41 13.43
C GLU A 152 -6.43 -0.26 12.54
N GLY A 153 -6.73 -0.59 11.28
CA GLY A 153 -7.26 0.35 10.30
C GLY A 153 -8.78 0.26 10.21
N TYR A 154 -9.46 1.40 10.26
CA TYR A 154 -10.92 1.48 10.16
C TYR A 154 -11.36 2.39 9.02
N PRO A 155 -12.42 2.00 8.28
CA PRO A 155 -13.03 2.90 7.30
C PRO A 155 -13.79 4.00 8.03
N VAL A 156 -13.48 5.25 7.71
CA VAL A 156 -14.31 6.38 8.13
C VAL A 156 -15.44 6.51 7.13
N VAL A 157 -16.60 6.02 7.49
CA VAL A 157 -17.87 6.34 6.84
C VAL A 157 -18.43 7.58 7.54
N SER A 158 -19.19 8.43 6.84
CA SER A 158 -19.81 9.63 7.41
C SER A 158 -20.90 9.24 8.41
N TYR A 159 -20.52 8.54 9.48
CA TYR A 159 -21.40 8.35 10.62
C TYR A 159 -21.23 9.54 11.55
N THR A 160 -22.28 10.27 11.75
CA THR A 160 -22.42 11.35 12.74
C THR A 160 -22.32 10.84 14.19
N HIS A 161 -22.15 9.52 14.39
CA HIS A 161 -22.08 8.90 15.72
C HIS A 161 -21.07 7.73 15.71
N LEU A 162 -19.77 8.03 15.77
CA LEU A 162 -18.81 7.12 16.36
C LEU A 162 -18.88 7.32 17.87
N THR A 163 -19.82 6.62 18.53
CA THR A 163 -19.70 6.38 19.96
C THR A 163 -18.60 5.35 20.15
N LEU A 164 -17.39 5.83 20.50
CA LEU A 164 -16.41 4.96 21.11
C LEU A 164 -17.09 4.34 22.34
N PRO A 165 -16.91 3.03 22.61
CA PRO A 165 -17.41 2.44 23.85
C PRO A 165 -16.70 3.18 25.00
N THR A 166 -17.37 4.16 25.55
CA THR A 166 -16.99 4.73 26.84
C THR A 166 -17.16 3.60 27.84
N LYS A 167 -16.08 3.26 28.52
CA LYS A 167 -16.10 2.39 29.67
C LYS A 167 -16.96 3.08 30.71
N ASP A 168 -18.23 2.74 30.77
CA ASP A 168 -19.08 3.21 31.82
C ASP A 168 -18.48 2.71 33.14
N GLY A 169 -17.97 3.67 33.90
CA GLY A 169 -17.53 3.42 35.26
C GLY A 169 -18.74 2.89 36.02
N GLY A 170 -18.74 1.58 36.34
CA GLY A 170 -19.70 0.99 37.20
C GLY A 170 -19.75 1.77 38.51
N GLY A 171 -20.82 2.51 38.72
CA GLY A 171 -21.15 3.06 40.01
C GLY A 171 -21.44 1.91 40.95
N VAL A 172 -20.66 1.82 41.99
CA VAL A 172 -20.93 0.98 43.14
C VAL A 172 -22.08 1.62 43.90
N GLY A 173 -23.22 0.93 43.98
CA GLY A 173 -24.21 1.14 44.97
C GLY A 173 -24.08 0.08 46.02
#